data_a04ed8d5b323d3ae1e13d19ff2c322e5
#
_entry.id   a04ed8d5b323d3ae1e13d19ff2c322e5
#
_cell.length_a   1.000
_cell.length_b   1.000
_cell.length_c   1.000
_cell.angle_alpha   90.00
_cell.angle_beta   90.00
_cell.angle_gamma   90.00
#
_symmetry.space_group_name_H-M   'P 1'
#
loop_
_entity.id
_entity.type
_entity.pdbx_description
1 polymer ?
#
loop_
_entity_poly.entity_id
_entity_poly.type
_entity_poly.pdbx_seq_one_letter_code
_entity_poly.pdbx_strand_id
1 'polypeptide(L)'
;MLFTNKKTDIATNRFGGDGDVIINHYIDEKLINDSIVMYAEVVLKPGCNLGYHQHSGNSETIVALSGTAEYNDNGKTMTLKPGDTVHCPDGEWHSIGNAKDATEDLHLQALIAKSN
;
A
#
# COMPACT_ATOMS: atom_id res chain seq x y z
N MET A 1 16.52 4.17 18.05
CA MET A 1 17.31 4.05 16.81
C MET A 1 16.77 4.99 15.77
N LEU A 2 17.64 5.66 15.04
CA LEU A 2 17.27 6.50 13.91
C LEU A 2 17.68 5.80 12.61
N PHE A 3 16.73 5.68 11.66
CA PHE A 3 16.99 5.13 10.34
C PHE A 3 17.05 6.26 9.33
N THR A 4 18.21 6.48 8.72
CA THR A 4 18.44 7.52 7.72
C THR A 4 18.57 6.97 6.31
N ASN A 5 18.96 5.70 6.18
CA ASN A 5 19.08 5.01 4.89
C ASN A 5 17.92 4.02 4.73
N LYS A 6 16.87 4.48 4.09
CA LYS A 6 15.69 3.65 3.84
C LYS A 6 15.86 2.89 2.54
N LYS A 7 15.48 1.60 2.56
CA LYS A 7 15.44 0.79 1.35
C LYS A 7 14.21 1.17 0.52
N THR A 8 14.40 1.34 -0.79
CA THR A 8 13.31 1.54 -1.74
C THR A 8 13.24 0.37 -2.70
N ASP A 9 12.07 -0.23 -2.80
CA ASP A 9 11.75 -1.24 -3.81
C ASP A 9 10.76 -0.65 -4.80
N ILE A 10 10.87 -1.07 -6.06
CA ILE A 10 9.92 -0.72 -7.11
C ILE A 10 9.35 -2.01 -7.69
N ALA A 11 8.03 -2.15 -7.60
CA ALA A 11 7.30 -3.27 -8.19
C ALA A 11 6.51 -2.76 -9.40
N THR A 12 6.70 -3.41 -10.56
CA THR A 12 6.03 -3.01 -11.79
C THR A 12 4.88 -3.95 -12.11
N ASN A 13 3.69 -3.40 -12.42
CA ASN A 13 2.48 -4.15 -12.76
C ASN A 13 2.10 -5.20 -11.71
N ARG A 14 2.28 -4.86 -10.46
CA ARG A 14 2.09 -5.79 -9.35
C ARG A 14 0.62 -6.22 -9.24
N PHE A 15 0.40 -7.51 -9.08
CA PHE A 15 -0.93 -8.13 -9.03
C PHE A 15 -1.79 -7.80 -10.26
N GLY A 16 -1.17 -7.63 -11.44
CA GLY A 16 -1.87 -7.26 -12.65
C GLY A 16 -2.30 -5.79 -12.71
N GLY A 17 -1.78 -4.95 -11.82
CA GLY A 17 -2.01 -3.51 -11.84
C GLY A 17 -1.20 -2.79 -12.90
N ASP A 18 -1.35 -1.48 -12.97
CA ASP A 18 -0.70 -0.61 -13.94
C ASP A 18 0.45 0.16 -13.29
N GLY A 19 1.60 0.18 -13.98
CA GLY A 19 2.74 1.02 -13.66
C GLY A 19 3.51 0.61 -12.41
N ASP A 20 4.33 1.53 -11.91
CA ASP A 20 5.23 1.28 -10.80
C ASP A 20 4.59 1.58 -9.46
N VAL A 21 4.83 0.71 -8.51
CA VAL A 21 4.56 0.91 -7.08
C VAL A 21 5.89 1.15 -6.39
N ILE A 22 6.08 2.34 -5.82
CA ILE A 22 7.31 2.72 -5.14
C ILE A 22 7.11 2.46 -3.65
N ILE A 23 7.95 1.61 -3.07
CA ILE A 23 7.84 1.18 -1.67
C ILE A 23 9.08 1.66 -0.92
N ASN A 24 8.90 2.65 -0.05
CA ASN A 24 9.93 3.21 0.79
C ASN A 24 9.79 2.63 2.20
N HIS A 25 10.62 1.65 2.54
CA HIS A 25 10.54 0.97 3.83
C HIS A 25 10.95 1.92 4.97
N TYR A 26 10.13 2.00 6.02
CA TYR A 26 10.44 2.84 7.18
C TYR A 26 11.50 2.23 8.08
N ILE A 27 11.62 0.91 8.09
CA ILE A 27 12.48 0.18 8.99
C ILE A 27 13.23 -0.92 8.24
N ASP A 28 14.47 -1.16 8.63
CA ASP A 28 15.26 -2.26 8.09
C ASP A 28 14.59 -3.60 8.43
N GLU A 29 14.38 -4.43 7.41
CA GLU A 29 13.74 -5.75 7.56
C GLU A 29 14.46 -6.66 8.55
N LYS A 30 15.75 -6.47 8.78
CA LYS A 30 16.51 -7.21 9.80
C LYS A 30 16.05 -6.93 11.22
N LEU A 31 15.38 -5.81 11.44
CA LEU A 31 14.86 -5.37 12.72
C LEU A 31 13.37 -5.65 12.87
N ILE A 32 12.72 -6.03 11.78
CA ILE A 32 11.32 -6.43 11.78
C ILE A 32 11.25 -7.86 12.32
N ASN A 33 10.39 -8.08 13.31
CA ASN A 33 10.13 -9.42 13.83
C ASN A 33 9.13 -10.16 12.94
N ASP A 34 8.85 -11.43 13.25
CA ASP A 34 7.97 -12.26 12.46
C ASP A 34 6.51 -11.77 12.39
N SER A 35 6.14 -10.82 13.23
CA SER A 35 4.77 -10.27 13.26
C SER A 35 4.52 -9.24 12.18
N ILE A 36 5.57 -8.57 11.69
CA ILE A 36 5.47 -7.50 10.71
C ILE A 36 6.06 -7.98 9.39
N VAL A 37 5.25 -7.96 8.34
CA VAL A 37 5.68 -8.32 6.98
C VAL A 37 6.24 -7.10 6.24
N MET A 38 5.59 -5.95 6.39
CA MET A 38 6.01 -4.71 5.75
C MET A 38 5.51 -3.50 6.55
N TYR A 39 6.34 -2.48 6.66
CA TYR A 39 5.93 -1.17 7.16
C TYR A 39 6.63 -0.12 6.30
N ALA A 40 5.86 0.59 5.48
CA ALA A 40 6.43 1.42 4.42
C ALA A 40 5.52 2.58 4.02
N GLU A 41 6.13 3.60 3.42
CA GLU A 41 5.42 4.55 2.58
C GLU A 41 5.31 3.95 1.17
N VAL A 42 4.10 3.99 0.60
CA VAL A 42 3.86 3.57 -0.78
C VAL A 42 3.50 4.80 -1.59
N VAL A 43 4.19 4.99 -2.71
CA VAL A 43 3.95 6.12 -3.63
C VAL A 43 3.46 5.58 -4.97
N LEU A 44 2.33 6.11 -5.42
CA LEU A 44 1.73 5.79 -6.71
C LEU A 44 1.59 7.08 -7.52
N LYS A 45 2.28 7.14 -8.66
CA LYS A 45 2.14 8.23 -9.62
C LYS A 45 0.77 8.13 -10.32
N PRO A 46 0.29 9.22 -10.96
CA PRO A 46 -0.98 9.17 -11.69
C PRO A 46 -1.08 7.95 -12.61
N GLY A 47 -2.19 7.23 -12.54
CA GLY A 47 -2.45 6.03 -13.33
C GLY A 47 -1.82 4.74 -12.81
N CYS A 48 -1.00 4.80 -11.77
CA CYS A 48 -0.38 3.61 -11.19
C CYS A 48 -1.25 3.01 -10.09
N ASN A 49 -1.27 1.69 -10.00
CA ASN A 49 -2.08 0.99 -9.00
C ASN A 49 -1.50 -0.39 -8.66
N LEU A 50 -1.89 -0.86 -7.47
CA LEU A 50 -1.78 -2.26 -7.08
C LEU A 50 -3.05 -2.96 -7.54
N GLY A 51 -2.91 -4.02 -8.34
CA GLY A 51 -4.05 -4.78 -8.82
C GLY A 51 -4.82 -5.48 -7.70
N TYR A 52 -6.02 -5.94 -8.03
CA TYR A 52 -6.90 -6.64 -7.08
C TYR A 52 -6.28 -7.95 -6.63
N HIS A 53 -6.09 -8.13 -5.32
CA HIS A 53 -5.40 -9.29 -4.77
C HIS A 53 -5.94 -9.64 -3.38
N GLN A 54 -5.66 -10.87 -2.97
CA GLN A 54 -6.04 -11.40 -1.66
C GLN A 54 -4.88 -11.33 -0.69
N HIS A 55 -5.16 -10.93 0.54
CA HIS A 55 -4.25 -11.13 1.66
C HIS A 55 -4.50 -12.52 2.27
N SER A 56 -3.47 -13.35 2.32
CA SER A 56 -3.55 -14.71 2.84
C SER A 56 -2.42 -14.93 3.84
N GLY A 57 -2.77 -15.19 5.09
CA GLY A 57 -1.81 -15.33 6.18
C GLY A 57 -1.35 -14.00 6.77
N ASN A 58 -1.92 -12.89 6.34
CA ASN A 58 -1.62 -11.55 6.85
C ASN A 58 -2.82 -10.63 6.63
N SER A 59 -2.72 -9.41 7.15
CA SER A 59 -3.68 -8.34 6.94
C SER A 59 -2.93 -7.05 6.64
N GLU A 60 -3.59 -6.10 5.97
CA GLU A 60 -2.98 -4.82 5.64
C GLU A 60 -3.84 -3.65 6.10
N THR A 61 -3.20 -2.67 6.74
CA THR A 61 -3.81 -1.39 7.08
C THR A 61 -3.11 -0.30 6.29
N ILE A 62 -3.90 0.52 5.60
CA ILE A 62 -3.38 1.62 4.76
C ILE A 62 -3.99 2.93 5.23
N VAL A 63 -3.13 3.93 5.43
CA VAL A 63 -3.53 5.31 5.71
C VAL A 63 -3.20 6.16 4.50
N ALA A 64 -4.18 6.88 3.96
CA ALA A 64 -3.93 7.87 2.91
C ALA A 64 -3.27 9.10 3.53
N LEU A 65 -2.07 9.45 3.06
CA LEU A 65 -1.30 10.58 3.59
C LEU A 65 -1.53 11.85 2.77
N SER A 66 -1.41 11.75 1.44
CA SER A 66 -1.66 12.87 0.53
C SER A 66 -2.09 12.34 -0.83
N GLY A 67 -2.82 13.15 -1.59
CA GLY A 67 -3.45 12.73 -2.82
C GLY A 67 -4.81 12.10 -2.58
N THR A 68 -5.40 11.55 -3.62
CA THR A 68 -6.72 10.90 -3.58
C THR A 68 -6.60 9.48 -4.13
N ALA A 69 -7.02 8.50 -3.34
CA ALA A 69 -6.92 7.10 -3.74
C ALA A 69 -8.25 6.55 -4.25
N GLU A 70 -8.17 5.71 -5.27
CA GLU A 70 -9.25 4.82 -5.68
C GLU A 70 -9.03 3.48 -4.99
N TYR A 71 -10.00 3.03 -4.20
CA TYR A 71 -9.90 1.82 -3.40
C TYR A 71 -11.03 0.85 -3.72
N ASN A 72 -10.70 -0.42 -3.82
CA ASN A 72 -11.68 -1.50 -3.99
C ASN A 72 -11.61 -2.42 -2.77
N ASP A 73 -12.68 -2.48 -2.03
CA ASP A 73 -12.83 -3.29 -0.82
C ASP A 73 -13.78 -4.44 -1.12
N ASN A 74 -13.21 -5.60 -1.44
CA ASN A 74 -13.97 -6.82 -1.76
C ASN A 74 -15.07 -6.59 -2.82
N GLY A 75 -14.77 -5.78 -3.84
CA GLY A 75 -15.69 -5.45 -4.92
C GLY A 75 -16.45 -4.14 -4.75
N LYS A 76 -16.36 -3.50 -3.58
CA LYS A 76 -16.97 -2.19 -3.33
C LYS A 76 -15.91 -1.09 -3.55
N THR A 77 -16.14 -0.24 -4.55
CA THR A 77 -15.23 0.86 -4.86
C THR A 77 -15.54 2.10 -4.03
N MET A 78 -14.50 2.81 -3.64
CA MET A 78 -14.60 4.04 -2.87
C MET A 78 -13.41 4.95 -3.14
N THR A 79 -13.55 6.21 -2.81
CA THR A 79 -12.49 7.22 -2.88
C THR A 79 -11.98 7.51 -1.48
N LEU A 80 -10.66 7.48 -1.31
CA LEU A 80 -10.02 7.82 -0.03
C LEU A 80 -9.38 9.20 -0.13
N LYS A 81 -9.57 10.00 0.92
CA LYS A 81 -8.96 11.32 1.09
C LYS A 81 -7.87 11.24 2.15
N PRO A 82 -6.96 12.23 2.22
CA PRO A 82 -5.94 12.26 3.26
C PRO A 82 -6.53 12.08 4.66
N GLY A 83 -5.95 11.16 5.42
CA GLY A 83 -6.41 10.78 6.76
C GLY A 83 -7.33 9.56 6.77
N ASP A 84 -7.93 9.19 5.65
CA ASP A 84 -8.76 7.99 5.58
C ASP A 84 -7.89 6.74 5.76
N THR A 85 -8.43 5.77 6.51
CA THR A 85 -7.75 4.52 6.81
C THR A 85 -8.63 3.36 6.37
N VAL A 86 -8.02 2.42 5.66
CA VAL A 86 -8.67 1.17 5.25
C VAL A 86 -7.91 -0.02 5.81
N HIS A 87 -8.63 -1.11 6.02
CA HIS A 87 -8.06 -2.35 6.51
C HIS A 87 -8.58 -3.51 5.67
N CYS A 88 -7.65 -4.34 5.19
CA CYS A 88 -7.97 -5.58 4.48
C CYS A 88 -7.61 -6.76 5.40
N PRO A 89 -8.60 -7.39 6.03
CA PRO A 89 -8.36 -8.57 6.89
C PRO A 89 -7.78 -9.75 6.12
N ASP A 90 -7.22 -10.69 6.86
CA ASP A 90 -6.77 -11.97 6.31
C ASP A 90 -7.93 -12.65 5.56
N GLY A 91 -7.65 -13.12 4.35
CA GLY A 91 -8.62 -13.78 3.48
C GLY A 91 -9.43 -12.85 2.59
N GLU A 92 -9.37 -11.54 2.80
CA GLU A 92 -10.13 -10.57 2.01
C GLU A 92 -9.31 -10.00 0.85
N TRP A 93 -9.99 -9.33 -0.07
CA TRP A 93 -9.45 -8.84 -1.33
C TRP A 93 -9.55 -7.33 -1.40
N HIS A 94 -8.53 -6.71 -1.97
CA HIS A 94 -8.54 -5.26 -2.23
C HIS A 94 -7.64 -4.86 -3.39
N SER A 95 -7.81 -3.61 -3.83
CA SER A 95 -6.88 -2.89 -4.70
C SER A 95 -6.84 -1.43 -4.33
N ILE A 96 -5.76 -0.74 -4.68
CA ILE A 96 -5.62 0.68 -4.46
C ILE A 96 -4.82 1.31 -5.60
N GLY A 97 -5.21 2.51 -6.01
CA GLY A 97 -4.56 3.20 -7.10
C GLY A 97 -4.73 4.70 -7.09
N ASN A 98 -3.97 5.34 -7.96
CA ASN A 98 -4.07 6.76 -8.25
C ASN A 98 -4.73 6.93 -9.62
N ALA A 99 -5.72 7.84 -9.73
CA ALA A 99 -6.45 8.05 -10.96
C ALA A 99 -5.54 8.46 -12.10
N LYS A 100 -5.89 8.11 -13.34
CA LYS A 100 -5.12 8.47 -14.54
C LYS A 100 -5.05 9.99 -14.76
N ASP A 101 -6.10 10.69 -14.37
CA ASP A 101 -6.21 12.15 -14.50
C ASP A 101 -5.78 12.89 -13.23
N ALA A 102 -5.22 12.19 -12.25
CA ALA A 102 -4.70 12.81 -11.05
C ALA A 102 -3.56 13.79 -11.41
N THR A 103 -3.47 14.87 -10.66
CA THR A 103 -2.45 15.92 -10.87
C THR A 103 -1.28 15.79 -9.91
N GLU A 104 -1.35 14.86 -8.96
CA GLU A 104 -0.31 14.66 -7.94
C GLU A 104 -0.11 13.18 -7.64
N ASP A 105 1.03 12.85 -7.06
CA ASP A 105 1.32 11.51 -6.57
C ASP A 105 0.43 11.19 -5.38
N LEU A 106 0.09 9.91 -5.22
CA LEU A 106 -0.60 9.39 -4.06
C LEU A 106 0.43 8.84 -3.09
N HIS A 107 0.41 9.32 -1.85
CA HIS A 107 1.27 8.85 -0.77
C HIS A 107 0.43 8.11 0.26
N LEU A 108 0.83 6.89 0.55
CA LEU A 108 0.16 5.99 1.50
C LEU A 108 1.14 5.54 2.57
N GLN A 109 0.63 5.22 3.75
CA GLN A 109 1.38 4.50 4.76
C GLN A 109 0.75 3.12 4.90
N ALA A 110 1.53 2.07 4.72
CA ALA A 110 1.05 0.70 4.71
C ALA A 110 1.76 -0.16 5.76
N LEU A 111 0.97 -0.92 6.50
CA LEU A 111 1.44 -1.91 7.46
C LEU A 111 0.81 -3.25 7.12
N ILE A 112 1.65 -4.24 6.83
CA ILE A 112 1.22 -5.63 6.67
C ILE A 112 1.69 -6.41 7.89
N ALA A 113 0.74 -6.99 8.59
CA ALA A 113 0.98 -7.77 9.80
C ALA A 113 0.63 -9.24 9.55
N LYS A 114 1.50 -10.13 10.01
CA LYS A 114 1.28 -11.56 9.89
C LYS A 114 0.15 -11.99 10.83
N SER A 115 -0.72 -12.87 10.33
CA SER A 115 -1.77 -13.48 11.12
C SER A 115 -1.21 -14.56 12.05
N ASN A 116 -1.87 -14.73 13.18
CA ASN A 116 -1.52 -15.78 14.15
C ASN A 116 -2.01 -17.14 13.69
#